data_81c0ce5b722860f423b9a8eef0cfb8ce
#
_entry.id   81c0ce5b722860f423b9a8eef0cfb8ce
#
_cell.length_a   1.000
_cell.length_b   1.000
_cell.length_c   1.000
_cell.angle_alpha   90.00
_cell.angle_beta   90.00
_cell.angle_gamma   90.00
#
_symmetry.space_group_name_H-M   'P 1'
#
loop_
_entity.id
_entity.type
_entity.pdbx_description
1 polymer ?
#
loop_
_entity_poly.entity_id
_entity_poly.type
_entity_poly.pdbx_seq_one_letter_code
_entity_poly.pdbx_strand_id
1 'polypeptide(L)'
;MKKTILDLWYGNTDPQEHREEDPRMRDLLKIMSRIRSELSATLDDKQRDILEKYDDAHIELNCLNEKSIFVYAFRLGMRLAFEALFDENADDLP
;
A
#
# COMPACT_ATOMS: atom_id res chain seq x y z
N MET A 1 -5.67 1.16 22.88
CA MET A 1 -4.90 0.00 22.47
C MET A 1 -5.71 -1.29 22.40
N LYS A 2 -6.49 -1.63 23.44
CA LYS A 2 -7.36 -2.82 23.40
C LYS A 2 -8.35 -2.81 22.25
N LYS A 3 -8.92 -1.65 21.93
CA LYS A 3 -9.87 -1.51 20.82
C LYS A 3 -9.22 -1.85 19.48
N THR A 4 -8.00 -1.41 19.23
CA THR A 4 -7.26 -1.70 18.01
C THR A 4 -6.95 -3.18 17.86
N ILE A 5 -6.57 -3.83 18.94
CA ILE A 5 -6.28 -5.26 18.97
C ILE A 5 -7.54 -6.07 18.68
N LEU A 6 -8.66 -5.70 19.31
CA LEU A 6 -9.94 -6.37 19.10
C LEU A 6 -10.45 -6.18 17.68
N ASP A 7 -10.32 -4.98 17.13
CA ASP A 7 -10.70 -4.70 15.74
C ASP A 7 -9.90 -5.57 14.77
N LEU A 8 -8.60 -5.70 15.01
CA LEU A 8 -7.74 -6.56 14.20
C LEU A 8 -8.16 -8.04 14.30
N TRP A 9 -8.44 -8.49 15.54
CA TRP A 9 -8.87 -9.87 15.79
C TRP A 9 -10.16 -10.22 15.05
N TYR A 10 -11.14 -9.32 15.08
CA TYR A 10 -12.42 -9.51 14.41
C TYR A 10 -12.42 -9.18 12.93
N GLY A 11 -11.28 -8.79 12.37
CA GLY A 11 -11.19 -8.43 10.96
C GLY A 11 -11.88 -7.13 10.60
N ASN A 12 -12.14 -6.26 11.58
CA ASN A 12 -12.83 -4.99 11.37
C ASN A 12 -11.90 -3.84 11.01
N THR A 13 -10.61 -4.10 10.95
CA THR A 13 -9.61 -3.09 10.62
C THR A 13 -9.24 -3.17 9.14
N ASP A 14 -9.47 -2.09 8.43
CA ASP A 14 -8.94 -1.93 7.08
C ASP A 14 -7.77 -0.95 7.16
N PRO A 15 -6.54 -1.40 6.86
CA PRO A 15 -5.38 -0.52 6.89
C PRO A 15 -5.50 0.70 5.98
N GLN A 16 -6.28 0.59 4.90
CA GLN A 16 -6.46 1.69 3.96
C GLN A 16 -7.40 2.77 4.49
N GLU A 17 -8.38 2.41 5.30
CA GLU A 17 -9.31 3.38 5.91
C GLU A 17 -8.62 4.31 6.89
N HIS A 18 -7.56 3.84 7.55
CA HIS A 18 -6.82 4.60 8.56
C HIS A 18 -5.53 5.22 8.01
N ARG A 19 -5.33 5.10 6.72
CA ARG A 19 -4.15 5.64 6.05
C ARG A 19 -4.30 7.15 5.89
N GLU A 20 -3.28 7.89 6.30
CA GLU A 20 -3.21 9.33 6.02
C GLU A 20 -3.01 9.54 4.52
N GLU A 21 -3.86 10.37 3.92
CA GLU A 21 -3.68 10.77 2.54
C GLU A 21 -2.71 11.95 2.46
N ASP A 22 -1.63 11.75 1.73
CA ASP A 22 -0.75 12.85 1.35
C ASP A 22 -1.43 13.66 0.23
N PRO A 23 -1.69 14.96 0.42
CA PRO A 23 -2.29 15.81 -0.62
C PRO A 23 -1.52 15.77 -1.94
N ARG A 24 -0.21 15.58 -1.89
CA ARG A 24 0.65 15.46 -3.06
C ARG A 24 0.30 14.23 -3.89
N MET A 25 -0.04 13.12 -3.24
CA MET A 25 -0.47 11.90 -3.95
C MET A 25 -1.74 12.16 -4.76
N ARG A 26 -2.69 12.88 -4.18
CA ARG A 26 -3.93 13.25 -4.86
C ARG A 26 -3.66 14.11 -6.09
N ASP A 27 -2.78 15.09 -5.95
CA ASP A 27 -2.41 15.97 -7.05
C ASP A 27 -1.71 15.20 -8.17
N LEU A 28 -0.79 14.30 -7.81
CA LEU A 28 -0.11 13.45 -8.79
C LEU A 28 -1.07 12.52 -9.53
N LEU A 29 -2.04 11.95 -8.83
CA LEU A 29 -3.06 11.11 -9.47
C LEU A 29 -3.88 11.89 -10.50
N LYS A 30 -4.24 13.12 -10.19
CA LYS A 30 -4.94 14.01 -11.14
C LYS A 30 -4.09 14.31 -12.37
N ILE A 31 -2.82 14.62 -12.16
CA ILE A 31 -1.87 14.89 -13.25
C ILE A 31 -1.70 13.66 -14.12
N MET A 32 -1.50 12.49 -13.53
CA MET A 32 -1.34 11.24 -14.26
C MET A 32 -2.59 10.90 -15.07
N SER A 33 -3.76 11.07 -14.49
CA SER A 33 -5.03 10.82 -15.19
C SER A 33 -5.18 11.74 -16.40
N ARG A 34 -4.85 13.01 -16.25
CA ARG A 34 -4.89 13.98 -17.37
C ARG A 34 -3.92 13.61 -18.48
N ILE A 35 -2.68 13.34 -18.13
CA ILE A 35 -1.63 12.97 -19.09
C ILE A 35 -2.02 11.69 -19.84
N ARG A 36 -2.56 10.71 -19.11
CA ARG A 36 -3.01 9.46 -19.73
C ARG A 36 -4.16 9.69 -20.71
N SER A 37 -5.09 10.55 -20.36
CA SER A 37 -6.20 10.92 -21.25
C SER A 37 -5.70 11.61 -22.51
N GLU A 38 -4.74 12.50 -22.39
CA GLU A 38 -4.10 13.16 -23.53
C GLU A 38 -3.41 12.15 -24.45
N LEU A 39 -2.65 11.21 -23.88
CA LEU A 39 -2.00 10.15 -24.65
C LEU A 39 -3.03 9.27 -25.35
N SER A 40 -4.04 8.82 -24.65
CA SER A 40 -5.10 7.96 -25.20
C SER A 40 -5.79 8.60 -26.41
N ALA A 41 -5.99 9.91 -26.37
CA ALA A 41 -6.62 10.67 -27.45
C ALA A 41 -5.77 10.67 -28.74
N THR A 42 -4.46 10.46 -28.65
CA THR A 42 -3.55 10.41 -29.80
C THR A 42 -3.38 9.01 -30.38
N LEU A 43 -3.91 7.98 -29.73
CA LEU A 43 -3.72 6.59 -30.12
C LEU A 43 -4.88 6.08 -30.96
N ASP A 44 -4.61 5.10 -31.82
CA ASP A 44 -5.65 4.33 -32.50
C ASP A 44 -6.24 3.25 -31.56
N ASP A 45 -7.27 2.55 -32.01
CA ASP A 45 -7.97 1.56 -31.18
C ASP A 45 -7.06 0.40 -30.77
N LYS A 46 -6.18 -0.04 -31.66
CA LYS A 46 -5.23 -1.13 -31.36
C LYS A 46 -4.21 -0.70 -30.32
N GLN A 47 -3.71 0.52 -30.43
CA GLN A 47 -2.75 1.08 -29.49
C GLN A 47 -3.38 1.31 -28.11
N ARG A 48 -4.64 1.77 -28.07
CA ARG A 48 -5.38 1.91 -26.82
C ARG A 48 -5.56 0.57 -26.13
N ASP A 49 -5.88 -0.48 -26.87
CA ASP A 49 -6.02 -1.82 -26.32
C ASP A 49 -4.72 -2.30 -25.67
N ILE A 50 -3.58 -2.05 -26.30
CA ILE A 50 -2.28 -2.38 -25.74
C ILE A 50 -2.01 -1.57 -24.46
N LEU A 51 -2.34 -0.29 -24.46
CA LEU A 51 -2.18 0.57 -23.28
C LEU A 51 -3.05 0.08 -22.12
N GLU A 52 -4.29 -0.31 -22.37
CA GLU A 52 -5.19 -0.86 -21.35
C GLU A 52 -4.64 -2.13 -20.73
N LYS A 53 -4.04 -3.00 -21.54
CA LYS A 53 -3.38 -4.21 -21.02
C LYS A 53 -2.22 -3.88 -20.10
N TYR A 54 -1.45 -2.86 -20.44
CA TYR A 54 -0.38 -2.38 -19.58
C TYR A 54 -0.93 -1.83 -18.27
N ASP A 55 -2.00 -1.02 -18.34
CA ASP A 55 -2.63 -0.47 -17.13
C ASP A 55 -3.12 -1.57 -16.21
N ASP A 56 -3.78 -2.59 -16.75
CA ASP A 56 -4.30 -3.71 -15.96
C ASP A 56 -3.17 -4.47 -15.25
N ALA A 57 -2.09 -4.74 -15.97
CA ALA A 57 -0.92 -5.40 -15.41
C ALA A 57 -0.25 -4.54 -14.33
N HIS A 58 -0.19 -3.23 -14.56
CA HIS A 58 0.40 -2.28 -13.61
C HIS A 58 -0.41 -2.18 -12.32
N ILE A 59 -1.73 -2.15 -12.43
CA ILE A 59 -2.63 -2.17 -11.27
C ILE A 59 -2.43 -3.45 -10.47
N GLU A 60 -2.38 -4.59 -11.13
CA GLU A 60 -2.14 -5.89 -10.47
C GLU A 60 -0.79 -5.91 -9.76
N LEU A 61 0.26 -5.44 -10.43
CA LEU A 61 1.60 -5.35 -9.82
C LEU A 61 1.58 -4.46 -8.58
N ASN A 62 0.94 -3.30 -8.65
CA ASN A 62 0.86 -2.39 -7.51
C ASN A 62 0.12 -3.02 -6.34
N CYS A 63 -0.98 -3.72 -6.57
CA CYS A 63 -1.73 -4.42 -5.52
C CYS A 63 -0.89 -5.49 -4.85
N LEU A 64 -0.15 -6.28 -5.62
CA LEU A 64 0.74 -7.32 -5.09
C LEU A 64 1.89 -6.71 -4.29
N ASN A 65 2.46 -5.61 -4.79
CA ASN A 65 3.54 -4.91 -4.11
C ASN A 65 3.09 -4.29 -2.79
N GLU A 66 1.92 -3.66 -2.76
CA GLU A 66 1.34 -3.10 -1.54
C GLU A 66 1.10 -4.19 -0.49
N LYS A 67 0.57 -5.33 -0.91
CA LYS A 67 0.36 -6.49 -0.04
C LYS A 67 1.69 -7.00 0.53
N SER A 68 2.70 -7.13 -0.30
CA SER A 68 4.03 -7.57 0.11
C SER A 68 4.65 -6.63 1.14
N ILE A 69 4.57 -5.32 0.90
CA ILE A 69 5.07 -4.31 1.82
C ILE A 69 4.32 -4.36 3.15
N PHE A 70 3.00 -4.49 3.11
CA PHE A 70 2.18 -4.57 4.31
C PHE A 70 2.59 -5.78 5.17
N VAL A 71 2.71 -6.95 4.57
CA VAL A 71 3.08 -8.18 5.27
C VAL A 71 4.48 -8.06 5.88
N TYR A 72 5.42 -7.54 5.12
CA TYR A 72 6.78 -7.33 5.60
C TYR A 72 6.82 -6.35 6.78
N ALA A 73 6.18 -5.21 6.64
CA ALA A 73 6.16 -4.18 7.68
C ALA A 73 5.50 -4.69 8.96
N PHE A 74 4.38 -5.42 8.83
CA PHE A 74 3.68 -6.01 9.96
C PHE A 74 4.60 -7.02 10.70
N ARG A 75 5.23 -7.92 9.96
CA ARG A 75 6.14 -8.91 10.55
C ARG A 75 7.33 -8.26 11.22
N LEU A 76 7.90 -7.25 10.59
CA LEU A 76 9.03 -6.51 11.16
C LEU A 76 8.63 -5.83 12.46
N GLY A 77 7.47 -5.16 12.47
CA GLY A 77 6.95 -4.51 13.68
C GLY A 77 6.73 -5.50 14.82
N MET A 78 6.13 -6.65 14.53
CA MET A 78 5.93 -7.73 15.51
C MET A 78 7.24 -8.26 16.05
N ARG A 79 8.22 -8.48 15.18
CA ARG A 79 9.55 -8.97 15.57
C ARG A 79 10.25 -7.98 16.49
N LEU A 80 10.22 -6.69 16.12
CA LEU A 80 10.84 -5.65 16.94
C LEU A 80 10.17 -5.55 18.31
N ALA A 81 8.85 -5.61 18.36
CA ALA A 81 8.11 -5.58 19.61
C ALA A 81 8.43 -6.80 20.47
N PHE A 82 8.50 -7.99 19.87
CA PHE A 82 8.83 -9.22 20.57
C PHE A 82 10.24 -9.16 21.16
N GLU A 83 11.21 -8.74 20.38
CA GLU A 83 12.59 -8.60 20.84
C GLU A 83 12.72 -7.60 21.99
N ALA A 84 11.99 -6.47 21.90
CA ALA A 84 12.02 -5.45 22.93
C ALA A 84 11.39 -5.90 24.25
N LEU A 85 10.34 -6.73 24.19
CA LEU A 85 9.57 -7.14 25.36
C LEU A 85 10.03 -8.46 25.98
N PHE A 86 10.54 -9.39 25.17
CA PHE A 86 10.79 -10.77 25.59
C PHE A 86 12.24 -11.22 25.42
N ASP A 87 13.10 -10.42 24.79
CA ASP A 87 14.52 -10.76 24.65
C ASP A 87 15.20 -10.66 26.02
N GLU A 88 15.99 -11.68 26.38
CA GLU A 88 16.76 -11.70 27.63
C GLU A 88 17.72 -10.54 27.76
N ASN A 89 18.20 -10.00 26.63
CA ASN A 89 19.11 -8.88 26.60
C ASN A 89 18.40 -7.52 26.55
N ALA A 90 17.08 -7.50 26.57
CA ALA A 90 16.31 -6.25 26.53
C ALA A 90 16.60 -5.35 27.72
N ASP A 91 16.88 -5.93 28.90
CA ASP A 91 17.20 -5.21 30.12
C ASP A 91 18.57 -4.49 30.04
N ASP A 92 19.42 -4.92 29.12
CA ASP A 92 20.73 -4.31 28.89
C ASP A 92 20.68 -3.10 27.99
N LEU A 93 19.54 -2.81 27.40
CA LEU A 93 19.33 -1.63 26.56
C LEU A 93 19.29 -0.36 27.39
N PRO A 94 19.96 0.71 26.97
CA PRO A 94 19.94 1.97 27.70
C PRO A 94 18.57 2.64 27.76
#